data_a910ab9fba5b5ed0f2e67aed5ced4b22
#
_entry.id   a910ab9fba5b5ed0f2e67aed5ced4b22
#
_cell.length_a   1.000
_cell.length_b   1.000
_cell.length_c   1.000
_cell.angle_alpha   90.00
_cell.angle_beta   90.00
_cell.angle_gamma   90.00
#
_symmetry.space_group_name_H-M   'P 1'
#
loop_
_entity.id
_entity.type
_entity.pdbx_description
1 polymer ?
#
loop_
_entity_poly.entity_id
_entity_poly.type
_entity_poly.pdbx_seq_one_letter_code
_entity_poly.pdbx_strand_id
1 'polypeptide(L)'
;MSAAVASHLILADRHRVMAAVSDYTLKARISGSGDALAIDYQFTNGGAGPVLVINKIWRMVEGKAKIDPDFVYAHVNSDGLLAIYKTMPNIPEGKSPTNLVAPYMTKVESGDRLSESITLQLPLLPYQEYFNNEPAADSDGNKLVQTVKEVAFGLAFFVPPEGS
;
A
#
# COMPACT_ATOMS: atom_id res chain seq x y z
N MET A 1 -8.56 -18.13 5.83
CA MET A 1 -8.24 -17.37 4.60
C MET A 1 -6.77 -17.00 4.64
N SER A 2 -5.98 -17.47 3.69
CA SER A 2 -4.57 -17.08 3.60
C SER A 2 -4.45 -15.89 2.67
N ALA A 3 -4.01 -14.74 3.17
CA ALA A 3 -3.67 -13.59 2.34
C ALA A 3 -2.22 -13.74 1.91
N ALA A 4 -1.98 -13.84 0.61
CA ALA A 4 -0.64 -13.73 0.07
C ALA A 4 -0.33 -12.25 -0.15
N VAL A 5 0.73 -11.78 0.46
CA VAL A 5 1.25 -10.42 0.24
C VAL A 5 2.38 -10.54 -0.76
N ALA A 6 2.19 -10.00 -1.95
CA ALA A 6 3.30 -9.76 -2.85
C ALA A 6 4.11 -8.60 -2.24
N SER A 7 4.99 -8.94 -1.33
CA SER A 7 5.76 -7.97 -0.57
C SER A 7 7.23 -8.06 -0.91
N HIS A 8 7.79 -6.93 -0.87
CA HIS A 8 9.19 -6.55 -0.87
C HIS A 8 9.81 -6.34 -2.23
N LEU A 9 9.89 -5.10 -2.42
CA LEU A 9 10.59 -4.55 -3.50
C LEU A 9 11.54 -3.49 -3.00
N ILE A 10 12.81 -3.79 -3.04
CA ILE A 10 13.88 -2.87 -2.65
C ILE A 10 14.29 -2.10 -3.90
N LEU A 11 14.17 -0.78 -3.84
CA LEU A 11 14.72 0.13 -4.85
C LEU A 11 16.21 0.32 -4.60
N ALA A 12 17.03 -0.42 -5.31
CA ALA A 12 18.37 0.01 -5.59
C ALA A 12 18.34 0.74 -6.94
N ASP A 13 18.59 2.05 -6.89
CA ASP A 13 18.82 2.94 -8.03
C ASP A 13 17.76 2.99 -9.14
N ARG A 14 16.94 4.05 -9.09
CA ARG A 14 16.06 4.58 -10.15
C ARG A 14 15.16 3.59 -10.92
N HIS A 15 13.91 3.50 -10.51
CA HIS A 15 12.74 3.46 -11.39
C HIS A 15 12.09 2.13 -11.76
N ARG A 16 12.48 0.99 -11.29
CA ARG A 16 11.73 -0.20 -11.64
C ARG A 16 11.73 -1.27 -10.57
N VAL A 17 10.52 -1.55 -10.13
CA VAL A 17 10.29 -2.52 -9.11
C VAL A 17 9.54 -3.73 -9.66
N MET A 18 10.04 -4.93 -9.44
CA MET A 18 9.39 -6.17 -9.82
C MET A 18 9.39 -7.14 -8.66
N ALA A 19 8.21 -7.58 -8.23
CA ALA A 19 8.06 -8.73 -7.35
C ALA A 19 7.22 -9.79 -8.04
N ALA A 20 7.63 -11.03 -7.91
CA ALA A 20 6.86 -12.16 -8.38
C ALA A 20 6.66 -13.14 -7.23
N VAL A 21 5.43 -13.57 -7.03
CA VAL A 21 5.08 -14.69 -6.18
C VAL A 21 4.48 -15.73 -7.09
N SER A 22 5.31 -16.68 -7.55
CA SER A 22 4.90 -17.71 -8.49
C SER A 22 4.22 -17.11 -9.73
N ASP A 23 2.88 -17.24 -9.81
CA ASP A 23 2.08 -16.84 -10.96
C ASP A 23 1.60 -15.38 -10.92
N TYR A 24 1.95 -14.61 -9.89
CA TYR A 24 1.51 -13.23 -9.72
C TYR A 24 2.69 -12.28 -9.83
N THR A 25 2.52 -11.21 -10.58
CA THR A 25 3.59 -10.23 -10.79
C THR A 25 3.11 -8.82 -10.47
N LEU A 26 3.85 -8.11 -9.64
CA LEU A 26 3.69 -6.68 -9.41
C LEU A 26 4.87 -5.94 -10.03
N LYS A 27 4.58 -5.00 -10.93
CA LYS A 27 5.55 -4.06 -11.48
C LYS A 27 5.15 -2.67 -11.01
N ALA A 28 6.09 -1.90 -10.46
CA ALA A 28 5.85 -0.53 -10.09
C ALA A 28 6.98 0.37 -10.58
N ARG A 29 6.64 1.58 -10.95
CA ARG A 29 7.57 2.66 -11.26
C ARG A 29 7.29 3.79 -10.27
N ILE A 30 8.31 4.20 -9.54
CA ILE A 30 8.22 5.27 -8.56
C ILE A 30 9.05 6.45 -9.08
N SER A 31 8.47 7.64 -9.08
CA SER A 31 9.14 8.86 -9.51
C SER A 31 8.78 10.01 -8.58
N GLY A 32 9.79 10.78 -8.20
CA GLY A 32 9.61 12.01 -7.42
C GLY A 32 9.70 13.24 -8.31
N SER A 33 8.84 14.21 -8.11
CA SER A 33 8.87 15.50 -8.80
C SER A 33 8.39 16.59 -7.85
N GLY A 34 9.32 17.47 -7.44
CA GLY A 34 9.00 18.59 -6.55
C GLY A 34 8.45 18.10 -5.21
N ASP A 35 7.21 18.40 -4.95
CA ASP A 35 6.46 18.07 -3.74
C ASP A 35 5.55 16.82 -3.89
N ALA A 36 5.73 16.03 -4.93
CA ALA A 36 4.92 14.84 -5.22
C ALA A 36 5.77 13.60 -5.44
N LEU A 37 5.23 12.45 -5.02
CA LEU A 37 5.72 11.11 -5.32
C LEU A 37 4.64 10.40 -6.13
N ALA A 38 4.97 10.01 -7.36
CA ALA A 38 4.08 9.25 -8.23
C ALA A 38 4.50 7.78 -8.25
N ILE A 39 3.51 6.90 -8.18
CA ILE A 39 3.67 5.44 -8.26
C ILE A 39 2.74 4.91 -9.34
N ASP A 40 3.30 4.49 -10.47
CA ASP A 40 2.57 3.77 -11.50
C ASP A 40 2.79 2.28 -11.29
N TYR A 41 1.74 1.49 -11.15
CA TYR A 41 1.90 0.07 -10.92
C TYR A 41 0.98 -0.78 -11.80
N GLN A 42 1.42 -2.00 -12.06
CA GLN A 42 0.70 -3.02 -12.78
C GLN A 42 0.79 -4.35 -12.03
N PHE A 43 -0.36 -4.87 -11.66
CA PHE A 43 -0.50 -6.23 -11.15
C PHE A 43 -0.96 -7.14 -12.29
N THR A 44 -0.32 -8.31 -12.45
CA THR A 44 -0.69 -9.33 -13.44
C THR A 44 -1.06 -10.60 -12.71
N ASN A 45 -2.24 -11.12 -13.01
CA ASN A 45 -2.69 -12.42 -12.54
C ASN A 45 -2.33 -13.49 -13.58
N GLY A 46 -1.25 -14.22 -13.36
CA GLY A 46 -0.88 -15.40 -14.16
C GLY A 46 -1.36 -16.72 -13.57
N GLY A 47 -2.11 -16.70 -12.46
CA GLY A 47 -2.68 -17.88 -11.83
C GLY A 47 -3.86 -18.45 -12.62
N ALA A 48 -4.30 -19.66 -12.27
CA ALA A 48 -5.36 -20.39 -12.97
C ALA A 48 -6.77 -19.82 -12.72
N GLY A 49 -6.98 -19.06 -11.64
CA GLY A 49 -8.29 -18.51 -11.26
C GLY A 49 -8.26 -17.02 -10.99
N PRO A 50 -9.41 -16.41 -10.74
CA PRO A 50 -9.49 -15.00 -10.41
C PRO A 50 -8.86 -14.69 -9.06
N VAL A 51 -8.38 -13.44 -8.88
CA VAL A 51 -7.93 -12.90 -7.60
C VAL A 51 -8.65 -11.61 -7.27
N LEU A 52 -8.69 -11.28 -5.99
CA LEU A 52 -9.26 -10.05 -5.47
C LEU A 52 -8.13 -9.15 -4.98
N VAL A 53 -7.84 -8.09 -5.70
CA VAL A 53 -6.75 -7.15 -5.40
C VAL A 53 -7.27 -6.05 -4.50
N ILE A 54 -6.60 -5.79 -3.37
CA ILE A 54 -6.91 -4.70 -2.44
C ILE A 54 -6.32 -3.40 -3.00
N ASN A 55 -7.09 -2.66 -3.74
CA ASN A 55 -6.66 -1.41 -4.37
C ASN A 55 -7.51 -0.20 -4.02
N LYS A 56 -8.73 -0.41 -3.51
CA LYS A 56 -9.70 0.64 -3.22
C LYS A 56 -9.89 0.81 -1.72
N ILE A 57 -8.97 1.57 -1.11
CA ILE A 57 -9.07 1.91 0.30
C ILE A 57 -9.98 3.13 0.42
N TRP A 58 -10.84 3.13 1.40
CA TRP A 58 -11.74 4.23 1.68
C TRP A 58 -11.38 4.92 2.99
N ARG A 59 -11.75 6.16 3.11
CA ARG A 59 -11.65 6.95 4.34
C ARG A 59 -12.95 7.70 4.60
N MET A 60 -13.17 8.05 5.83
CA MET A 60 -14.30 8.90 6.20
C MET A 60 -14.00 10.34 5.84
N VAL A 61 -14.86 10.93 5.01
CA VAL A 61 -14.82 12.35 4.65
C VAL A 61 -16.21 12.91 4.93
N GLU A 62 -16.31 13.84 5.87
CA GLU A 62 -17.59 14.46 6.28
C GLU A 62 -18.66 13.43 6.65
N GLY A 63 -18.28 12.39 7.39
CA GLY A 63 -19.17 11.33 7.83
C GLY A 63 -19.60 10.31 6.75
N LYS A 64 -19.02 10.38 5.55
CA LYS A 64 -19.29 9.44 4.46
C LYS A 64 -18.02 8.69 4.06
N ALA A 65 -18.15 7.41 3.80
CA ALA A 65 -17.06 6.63 3.24
C ALA A 65 -16.82 7.03 1.78
N LYS A 66 -15.61 7.47 1.47
CA LYS A 66 -15.16 7.77 0.11
C LYS A 66 -13.94 6.93 -0.24
N ILE A 67 -13.99 6.27 -1.39
CA ILE A 67 -12.81 5.62 -1.95
C ILE A 67 -11.84 6.71 -2.40
N ASP A 68 -10.61 6.60 -1.93
CA ASP A 68 -9.53 7.49 -2.33
C ASP A 68 -8.46 6.64 -3.03
N PRO A 69 -8.33 6.75 -4.37
CA PRO A 69 -7.36 5.95 -5.11
C PRO A 69 -5.92 6.24 -4.74
N ASP A 70 -5.63 7.44 -4.22
CA ASP A 70 -4.31 7.85 -3.77
C ASP A 70 -4.04 7.48 -2.30
N PHE A 71 -5.05 6.97 -1.59
CA PHE A 71 -4.86 6.59 -0.19
C PHE A 71 -4.03 5.30 -0.09
N VAL A 72 -3.00 5.38 0.74
CA VAL A 72 -2.08 4.28 1.04
C VAL A 72 -1.77 4.24 2.53
N TYR A 73 -1.38 3.08 3.01
CA TYR A 73 -0.68 2.98 4.29
C TYR A 73 0.80 3.21 4.05
N ALA A 74 1.46 3.93 4.95
CA ALA A 74 2.86 4.25 4.82
C ALA A 74 3.54 4.32 6.19
N HIS A 75 4.75 3.79 6.29
CA HIS A 75 5.61 4.00 7.44
C HIS A 75 7.08 4.03 7.02
N VAL A 76 7.89 4.68 7.81
CA VAL A 76 9.35 4.69 7.63
C VAL A 76 9.98 3.85 8.75
N ASN A 77 10.81 2.90 8.38
CA ASN A 77 11.55 2.10 9.36
C ASN A 77 12.83 2.81 9.82
N SER A 78 13.51 2.23 10.82
CA SER A 78 14.76 2.77 11.37
C SER A 78 15.89 2.92 10.35
N ASP A 79 15.87 2.14 9.27
CA ASP A 79 16.92 2.12 8.25
C ASP A 79 16.69 3.16 7.15
N GLY A 80 15.57 3.87 7.21
CA GLY A 80 15.17 4.88 6.24
C GLY A 80 14.45 4.33 5.01
N LEU A 81 13.87 3.13 5.12
CA LEU A 81 12.99 2.57 4.12
C LEU A 81 11.56 3.11 4.33
N LEU A 82 11.02 3.79 3.35
CA LEU A 82 9.62 4.15 3.27
C LEU A 82 8.85 2.98 2.65
N ALA A 83 8.06 2.29 3.46
CA ALA A 83 7.14 1.27 2.99
C ALA A 83 5.77 1.90 2.70
N ILE A 84 5.31 1.79 1.46
CA ILE A 84 4.01 2.26 0.98
C ILE A 84 3.22 1.03 0.52
N TYR A 85 1.99 0.88 1.00
CA TYR A 85 1.24 -0.32 0.65
C TYR A 85 -0.28 -0.14 0.68
N LYS A 86 -0.95 -0.95 -0.13
CA LYS A 86 -2.40 -1.17 -0.11
C LYS A 86 -2.67 -2.59 0.38
N THR A 87 -3.27 -2.72 1.54
CA THR A 87 -3.51 -4.00 2.20
C THR A 87 -4.74 -3.92 3.12
N MET A 88 -5.17 -5.06 3.65
CA MET A 88 -6.04 -5.10 4.81
C MET A 88 -5.24 -4.63 6.03
N PRO A 89 -5.73 -3.64 6.79
CA PRO A 89 -5.01 -3.19 7.98
C PRO A 89 -4.97 -4.27 9.04
N ASN A 90 -3.79 -4.48 9.63
CA ASN A 90 -3.63 -5.38 10.75
C ASN A 90 -4.12 -4.70 12.05
N ILE A 91 -4.88 -5.42 12.84
CA ILE A 91 -5.26 -4.99 14.18
C ILE A 91 -4.11 -5.34 15.11
N PRO A 92 -3.49 -4.35 15.79
CA PRO A 92 -2.43 -4.61 16.76
C PRO A 92 -2.92 -5.50 17.90
N GLU A 93 -2.04 -6.33 18.43
CA GLU A 93 -2.35 -7.15 19.59
C GLU A 93 -2.84 -6.31 20.76
N GLY A 94 -3.90 -6.77 21.43
CA GLY A 94 -4.51 -6.06 22.55
C GLY A 94 -5.45 -4.91 22.16
N LYS A 95 -5.66 -4.64 20.87
CA LYS A 95 -6.65 -3.66 20.40
C LYS A 95 -7.91 -4.36 19.88
N SER A 96 -9.07 -3.79 20.24
CA SER A 96 -10.39 -4.18 19.74
C SER A 96 -11.06 -2.96 19.14
N PRO A 97 -10.84 -2.69 17.85
CA PRO A 97 -11.45 -1.52 17.22
C PRO A 97 -12.97 -1.69 17.13
N THR A 98 -13.69 -0.61 17.39
CA THR A 98 -15.16 -0.58 17.29
C THR A 98 -15.63 -0.74 15.84
N ASN A 99 -14.85 -0.23 14.90
CA ASN A 99 -15.10 -0.34 13.46
C ASN A 99 -13.91 -0.98 12.78
N LEU A 100 -14.20 -1.99 11.96
CA LEU A 100 -13.21 -2.63 11.10
C LEU A 100 -13.18 -1.92 9.75
N VAL A 101 -11.99 -1.55 9.30
CA VAL A 101 -11.79 -1.03 7.96
C VAL A 101 -11.65 -2.21 7.01
N ALA A 102 -12.63 -2.38 6.14
CA ALA A 102 -12.60 -3.40 5.07
C ALA A 102 -12.46 -2.68 3.72
N PRO A 103 -11.30 -2.74 3.07
CA PRO A 103 -11.12 -2.10 1.78
C PRO A 103 -11.96 -2.80 0.70
N TYR A 104 -12.32 -2.05 -0.34
CA TYR A 104 -12.88 -2.66 -1.54
C TYR A 104 -11.78 -3.28 -2.39
N MET A 105 -12.16 -4.28 -3.16
CA MET A 105 -11.25 -5.06 -3.98
C MET A 105 -11.67 -5.02 -5.43
N THR A 106 -10.70 -5.15 -6.33
CA THR A 106 -10.93 -5.35 -7.75
C THR A 106 -10.67 -6.80 -8.11
N LYS A 107 -11.64 -7.44 -8.76
CA LYS A 107 -11.47 -8.78 -9.32
C LYS A 107 -10.60 -8.68 -10.57
N VAL A 108 -9.55 -9.50 -10.62
CA VAL A 108 -8.66 -9.64 -11.78
C VAL A 108 -8.70 -11.09 -12.23
N GLU A 109 -9.21 -11.33 -13.43
CA GLU A 109 -9.35 -12.69 -13.98
C GLU A 109 -7.96 -13.28 -14.32
N SER A 110 -7.94 -14.60 -14.50
CA SER A 110 -6.73 -15.31 -14.96
C SER A 110 -6.22 -14.72 -16.27
N GLY A 111 -4.94 -14.39 -16.32
CA GLY A 111 -4.29 -13.76 -17.48
C GLY A 111 -4.46 -12.25 -17.58
N ASP A 112 -5.34 -11.65 -16.77
CA ASP A 112 -5.63 -10.21 -16.82
C ASP A 112 -4.63 -9.39 -16.00
N ARG A 113 -4.75 -8.07 -16.19
CA ARG A 113 -3.89 -7.06 -15.56
C ARG A 113 -4.73 -5.94 -14.97
N LEU A 114 -4.26 -5.43 -13.84
CA LEU A 114 -4.75 -4.21 -13.23
C LEU A 114 -3.62 -3.17 -13.26
N SER A 115 -3.87 -2.00 -13.85
CA SER A 115 -2.90 -0.90 -13.89
C SER A 115 -3.52 0.34 -13.28
N GLU A 116 -2.82 0.97 -12.36
CA GLU A 116 -3.25 2.17 -11.65
C GLU A 116 -2.06 3.08 -11.35
N SER A 117 -2.36 4.35 -11.05
CA SER A 117 -1.40 5.36 -10.61
C SER A 117 -1.83 5.94 -9.29
N ILE A 118 -0.85 6.26 -8.45
CA ILE A 118 -1.03 6.90 -7.14
C ILE A 118 -0.17 8.16 -7.13
N THR A 119 -0.71 9.26 -6.62
CA THR A 119 0.04 10.50 -6.40
C THR A 119 -0.01 10.89 -4.93
N LEU A 120 1.16 10.95 -4.29
CA LEU A 120 1.29 11.30 -2.88
C LEU A 120 1.96 12.67 -2.75
N GLN A 121 1.42 13.51 -1.88
CA GLN A 121 2.01 14.80 -1.56
C GLN A 121 3.17 14.63 -0.57
N LEU A 122 4.24 15.40 -0.76
CA LEU A 122 5.39 15.43 0.13
C LEU A 122 5.40 16.74 0.96
N PRO A 123 5.86 16.71 2.20
CA PRO A 123 6.32 15.54 2.95
C PRO A 123 5.18 14.57 3.25
N LEU A 124 5.42 13.29 2.99
CA LEU A 124 4.44 12.25 3.28
C LEU A 124 4.31 12.07 4.79
N LEU A 125 3.08 12.12 5.29
CA LEU A 125 2.78 11.78 6.68
C LEU A 125 2.60 10.25 6.76
N PRO A 126 3.41 9.55 7.56
CA PRO A 126 3.22 8.14 7.82
C PRO A 126 1.82 7.88 8.38
N TYR A 127 1.15 6.85 7.88
CA TYR A 127 -0.16 6.46 8.35
C TYR A 127 -0.33 4.94 8.32
N GLN A 128 -0.74 4.40 9.45
CA GLN A 128 -1.15 3.02 9.60
C GLN A 128 -2.47 2.97 10.38
N GLU A 129 -3.43 2.24 9.88
CA GLU A 129 -4.72 2.05 10.56
C GLU A 129 -4.51 1.42 11.94
N TYR A 130 -5.28 1.84 12.92
CA TYR A 130 -5.23 1.38 14.32
C TYR A 130 -3.95 1.69 15.11
N PHE A 131 -2.98 2.39 14.53
CA PHE A 131 -1.76 2.84 15.20
C PHE A 131 -1.85 4.32 15.57
N ASN A 132 -0.96 4.73 16.46
CA ASN A 132 -0.74 6.16 16.68
C ASN A 132 0.07 6.71 15.50
N ASN A 133 -0.54 7.64 14.76
CA ASN A 133 0.03 8.25 13.56
C ASN A 133 0.57 9.66 13.84
N GLU A 134 0.76 10.03 15.09
CA GLU A 134 1.35 11.32 15.43
C GLU A 134 2.79 11.37 14.91
N PRO A 135 3.14 12.39 14.12
CA PRO A 135 4.52 12.54 13.67
C PRO A 135 5.44 12.77 14.87
N ALA A 136 6.61 12.13 14.83
CA ALA A 136 7.63 12.39 15.82
C ALA A 136 7.98 13.88 15.82
N ALA A 137 8.09 14.47 17.01
CA ALA A 137 8.47 15.86 17.21
C ALA A 137 9.79 15.94 18.01
N ASP A 138 10.53 17.01 17.78
CA ASP A 138 11.69 17.34 18.62
C ASP A 138 11.24 17.94 19.98
N SER A 139 12.19 18.29 20.83
CA SER A 139 11.94 18.90 22.14
C SER A 139 11.16 20.23 22.06
N ASP A 140 11.18 20.90 20.93
CA ASP A 140 10.55 22.18 20.68
C ASP A 140 9.19 22.05 19.99
N GLY A 141 8.73 20.78 19.77
CA GLY A 141 7.47 20.47 19.13
C GLY A 141 7.48 20.55 17.59
N ASN A 142 8.67 20.73 16.96
CA ASN A 142 8.77 20.73 15.51
C ASN A 142 8.69 19.29 14.99
N LYS A 143 7.95 19.09 13.90
CA LYS A 143 7.86 17.77 13.25
C LYS A 143 9.23 17.36 12.71
N LEU A 144 9.68 16.18 13.11
CA LEU A 144 10.91 15.60 12.59
C LEU A 144 10.69 15.14 11.15
N VAL A 145 11.48 15.69 10.24
CA VAL A 145 11.53 15.24 8.84
C VAL A 145 12.56 14.13 8.74
N GLN A 146 12.10 12.92 8.43
CA GLN A 146 12.99 11.78 8.20
C GLN A 146 13.44 11.75 6.73
N THR A 147 14.74 11.56 6.53
CA THR A 147 15.28 11.32 5.19
C THR A 147 15.02 9.89 4.78
N VAL A 148 14.32 9.73 3.67
CA VAL A 148 14.06 8.43 3.06
C VAL A 148 15.21 8.08 2.12
N LYS A 149 15.79 6.89 2.30
CA LYS A 149 16.86 6.34 1.47
C LYS A 149 16.31 5.43 0.38
N GLU A 150 15.26 4.70 0.71
CA GLU A 150 14.63 3.71 -0.16
C GLU A 150 13.13 3.80 -0.05
N VAL A 151 12.44 3.43 -1.13
CA VAL A 151 10.97 3.35 -1.16
C VAL A 151 10.57 1.95 -1.62
N ALA A 152 9.67 1.31 -0.88
CA ALA A 152 9.05 0.05 -1.27
C ALA A 152 7.54 0.25 -1.46
N PHE A 153 6.98 -0.35 -2.50
CA PHE A 153 5.55 -0.39 -2.74
C PHE A 153 5.04 -1.84 -2.67
N GLY A 154 3.95 -2.05 -1.95
CA GLY A 154 3.31 -3.34 -1.78
C GLY A 154 1.82 -3.30 -2.10
N LEU A 155 1.30 -4.41 -2.63
CA LEU A 155 -0.10 -4.59 -2.97
C LEU A 155 -0.55 -5.96 -2.48
N ALA A 156 -1.60 -6.01 -1.66
CA ALA A 156 -2.15 -7.27 -1.19
C ALA A 156 -3.28 -7.76 -2.11
N PHE A 157 -3.40 -9.07 -2.20
CA PHE A 157 -4.48 -9.72 -2.92
C PHE A 157 -4.90 -11.02 -2.24
N PHE A 158 -6.09 -11.50 -2.55
CA PHE A 158 -6.63 -12.79 -2.11
C PHE A 158 -6.86 -13.69 -3.30
N VAL A 159 -6.51 -14.96 -3.13
CA VAL A 159 -6.94 -16.03 -4.03
C VAL A 159 -8.20 -16.64 -3.43
N PRO A 160 -9.38 -16.47 -4.06
CA PRO A 160 -10.59 -17.12 -3.57
C PRO A 160 -10.44 -18.64 -3.57
N PRO A 161 -11.06 -19.37 -2.63
CA PRO A 161 -11.11 -20.82 -2.71
C PRO A 161 -11.86 -21.28 -3.96
N GLU A 162 -11.47 -22.43 -4.50
CA GLU A 162 -12.13 -23.01 -5.67
C GLU A 162 -13.63 -23.22 -5.39
N GLY A 163 -14.47 -22.75 -6.30
CA GLY A 163 -15.92 -22.91 -6.22
C GLY A 163 -16.67 -21.83 -5.43
N SER A 164 -16.03 -20.69 -5.15
CA SER A 164 -16.66 -19.52 -4.52
C SER A 164 -17.10 -18.47 -5.55
#